data_7baeeeb34229b3adab8170cf700320be
#
_entry.id   7baeeeb34229b3adab8170cf700320be
#
_cell.length_a   1.000
_cell.length_b   1.000
_cell.length_c   1.000
_cell.angle_alpha   90.00
_cell.angle_beta   90.00
_cell.angle_gamma   90.00
#
_symmetry.space_group_name_H-M   'P 1'
#
loop_
_entity.id
_entity.type
_entity.pdbx_description
1 polymer ?
#
loop_
_entity_poly.entity_id
_entity_poly.type
_entity_poly.pdbx_seq_one_letter_code
_entity_poly.pdbx_strand_id
1 'polypeptide(L)' 'MLITILTPTFNRARFLPQIYRSLCRQHCRDFEWLVIDDGSTDDTEATCAALPAVDFSIRYIRKENGGKHTAI' A
#
# COMPACT_ATOMS: atom_id res chain seq x y z
N MET A 1 10.85 14.31 10.58
CA MET A 1 11.42 13.06 10.04
C MET A 1 10.33 12.28 9.32
N LEU A 2 10.58 11.88 8.10
CA LEU A 2 9.62 11.11 7.31
C LEU A 2 9.75 9.64 7.64
N ILE A 3 8.63 9.00 7.94
CA ILE A 3 8.57 7.58 8.25
C ILE A 3 7.87 6.87 7.10
N THR A 4 8.43 5.75 6.66
CA THR A 4 7.82 4.94 5.62
C THR A 4 7.06 3.79 6.27
N ILE A 5 5.76 3.73 6.00
CA ILE A 5 4.93 2.62 6.45
C ILE A 5 4.83 1.62 5.31
N LEU A 6 5.43 0.46 5.50
CA LEU A 6 5.54 -0.55 4.47
C LEU A 6 4.44 -1.59 4.66
N THR A 7 3.66 -1.82 3.60
CA THR A 7 2.59 -2.81 3.63
C THR A 7 2.78 -3.79 2.49
N PRO A 8 3.30 -4.98 2.76
CA PRO A 8 3.33 -6.03 1.74
C PRO A 8 1.94 -6.59 1.55
N THR A 9 1.56 -6.86 0.31
CA THR A 9 0.23 -7.36 0.03
C THR A 9 0.27 -8.36 -1.12
N PHE A 10 -0.66 -9.32 -1.08
CA PHE A 10 -0.87 -10.27 -2.15
C PHE A 10 -2.31 -10.72 -2.10
N ASN A 11 -3.09 -10.37 -3.14
CA ASN A 11 -4.51 -10.73 -3.25
C ASN A 11 -5.31 -10.31 -2.02
N ARG A 12 -5.04 -9.11 -1.53
CA ARG A 12 -5.71 -8.58 -0.34
C ARG A 12 -6.29 -7.21 -0.56
N ALA A 13 -6.83 -6.99 -1.76
CA ALA A 13 -7.36 -5.68 -2.13
C ALA A 13 -8.34 -5.14 -1.10
N ARG A 14 -9.19 -6.01 -0.56
CA ARG A 14 -10.25 -5.56 0.36
C ARG A 14 -9.71 -5.02 1.68
N PHE A 15 -8.45 -5.31 2.00
CA PHE A 15 -7.86 -4.81 3.24
C PHE A 15 -7.25 -3.42 3.09
N LEU A 16 -6.97 -3.00 1.86
CA LEU A 16 -6.34 -1.70 1.64
C LEU A 16 -7.18 -0.53 2.14
N PRO A 17 -8.49 -0.50 1.88
CA PRO A 17 -9.29 0.61 2.40
C PRO A 17 -9.30 0.67 3.92
N GLN A 18 -9.21 -0.47 4.60
CA GLN A 18 -9.16 -0.48 6.06
C GLN A 18 -7.87 0.15 6.56
N ILE A 19 -6.75 -0.21 5.94
CA ILE A 19 -5.46 0.35 6.31
C ILE A 19 -5.45 1.84 6.01
N TYR A 20 -5.97 2.22 4.85
CA TYR A 20 -6.07 3.61 4.45
C TYR A 20 -6.83 4.44 5.51
N ARG A 21 -7.98 3.95 5.95
CA ARG A 21 -8.77 4.66 6.95
C ARG A 21 -8.00 4.78 8.27
N SER A 22 -7.28 3.73 8.64
CA SER A 22 -6.47 3.75 9.84
C SER A 22 -5.41 4.82 9.77
N LEU A 23 -4.75 4.93 8.62
CA LEU A 23 -3.72 5.95 8.43
C LEU A 23 -4.30 7.35 8.42
N CYS A 24 -5.51 7.51 7.88
CA CYS A 24 -6.17 8.81 7.87
C CYS A 24 -6.50 9.32 9.25
N ARG A 25 -6.55 8.44 10.24
CA ARG A 25 -6.85 8.84 11.62
C ARG A 25 -5.62 9.29 12.38
N GLN A 26 -4.44 9.15 11.81
CA GLN A 26 -3.22 9.52 12.50
C GLN A 26 -3.14 11.03 12.63
N HIS A 27 -2.74 11.48 13.81
CA HIS A 27 -2.51 12.90 14.04
C HIS A 27 -1.28 13.38 13.33
N CYS A 28 -0.24 12.57 13.33
CA CYS A 28 0.99 12.91 12.65
C CYS A 28 0.90 12.47 11.20
N ARG A 29 1.16 13.38 10.27
CA ARG A 29 1.13 13.07 8.84
C ARG A 29 2.50 13.00 8.22
N ASP A 30 3.53 12.94 9.02
CA ASP A 30 4.89 12.94 8.54
C ASP A 30 5.33 11.53 8.18
N PHE A 31 4.57 10.90 7.28
CA PHE A 31 4.87 9.55 6.82
C PHE A 31 4.44 9.39 5.37
N GLU A 32 5.02 8.38 4.73
CA GLU A 32 4.54 7.92 3.43
C GLU A 32 4.11 6.46 3.56
N TRP A 33 3.11 6.09 2.78
CA TRP A 33 2.59 4.73 2.78
C TRP A 33 3.08 4.04 1.52
N LEU A 34 3.85 2.97 1.69
CA LEU A 34 4.40 2.22 0.57
C LEU A 34 3.74 0.84 0.54
N VAL A 35 2.98 0.59 -0.52
CA VAL A 35 2.30 -0.68 -0.72
C VAL A 35 3.13 -1.50 -1.70
N ILE A 36 3.62 -2.64 -1.25
CA ILE A 36 4.40 -3.54 -2.10
C ILE A 36 3.49 -4.71 -2.46
N ASP A 37 3.13 -4.79 -3.74
CA ASP A 37 2.24 -5.83 -4.24
C ASP A 37 3.07 -6.94 -4.84
N ASP A 38 2.96 -8.14 -4.28
CA ASP A 38 3.74 -9.29 -4.70
C ASP A 38 3.02 -10.06 -5.81
N GLY A 39 2.57 -9.36 -6.83
CA GLY A 39 1.98 -9.99 -8.00
C GLY A 39 0.53 -10.41 -7.85
N SER A 40 -0.28 -9.59 -7.20
CA SER A 40 -1.70 -9.89 -7.01
C SER A 40 -2.41 -10.08 -8.33
N THR A 41 -3.36 -10.99 -8.34
CA THR A 41 -4.22 -11.24 -9.50
C THR A 41 -5.62 -10.66 -9.30
N ASP A 42 -5.89 -10.06 -8.16
CA ASP A 42 -7.17 -9.41 -7.88
C ASP A 42 -7.11 -7.92 -8.21
N ASP A 43 -8.01 -7.13 -7.64
CA ASP A 43 -8.14 -5.71 -7.90
C ASP A 43 -7.21 -4.86 -7.05
N THR A 44 -6.14 -5.41 -6.52
CA THR A 44 -5.28 -4.69 -5.58
C THR A 44 -4.78 -3.37 -6.16
N GLU A 45 -4.27 -3.41 -7.38
CA GLU A 45 -3.75 -2.19 -8.00
C GLU A 45 -4.85 -1.16 -8.20
N ALA A 46 -5.99 -1.60 -8.74
CA ALA A 46 -7.10 -0.70 -8.99
C ALA A 46 -7.65 -0.13 -7.68
N THR A 47 -7.71 -0.96 -6.66
CA THR A 47 -8.20 -0.52 -5.36
C THR A 47 -7.28 0.55 -4.77
N CYS A 48 -5.98 0.33 -4.87
CA CYS A 48 -5.02 1.31 -4.36
C CYS A 48 -5.13 2.63 -5.12
N ALA A 49 -5.26 2.54 -6.45
CA ALA A 49 -5.35 3.73 -7.29
C ALA A 49 -6.63 4.51 -7.04
N ALA A 50 -7.67 3.84 -6.57
CA ALA A 50 -8.97 4.47 -6.34
C ALA A 50 -9.07 5.16 -4.98
N LEU A 51 -8.09 5.00 -4.11
CA LEU A 51 -8.14 5.64 -2.80
C LEU A 51 -8.09 7.15 -2.96
N PRO A 52 -8.93 7.88 -2.20
CA PRO A 52 -8.96 9.33 -2.32
C PRO A 52 -7.62 9.97 -1.95
N ALA A 53 -7.36 11.12 -2.53
CA ALA A 53 -6.14 11.84 -2.24
C ALA A 53 -6.12 12.31 -0.79
N VAL A 54 -4.94 12.28 -0.20
CA VAL A 54 -4.74 12.69 1.19
C VAL A 54 -3.48 13.54 1.26
N ASP A 55 -3.17 14.03 2.43
CA ASP A 55 -2.00 14.89 2.63
C ASP A 55 -0.73 14.10 2.92
N PHE A 56 -0.81 12.77 2.94
CA PHE A 56 0.40 11.95 2.99
C PHE A 56 0.55 11.23 1.66
N SER A 57 1.77 10.78 1.38
CA SER A 57 2.10 10.16 0.12
C SER A 57 1.72 8.68 0.13
N ILE A 58 1.10 8.21 -0.95
CA ILE A 58 0.79 6.80 -1.13
C ILE A 58 1.52 6.34 -2.38
N ARG A 59 2.37 5.33 -2.23
CA ARG A 59 3.12 4.77 -3.34
C ARG A 59 2.78 3.30 -3.47
N TYR A 60 2.59 2.85 -4.71
CA TYR A 60 2.27 1.48 -5.00
C TYR A 60 3.33 0.91 -5.92
N ILE A 61 3.92 -0.21 -5.51
CA ILE A 61 4.93 -0.89 -6.31
C ILE A 61 4.47 -2.32 -6.50
N ARG A 62 4.40 -2.74 -7.78
CA ARG A 62 4.03 -4.10 -8.09
C ARG A 62 5.27 -4.89 -8.46
N LYS A 63 5.39 -6.07 -7.91
CA LYS A 63 6.47 -7.00 -8.22
C LYS A 63 5.88 -8.24 -8.85
N GLU A 64 6.63 -8.86 -9.73
CA GLU A 64 6.19 -10.12 -10.29
C GLU A 64 6.24 -11.19 -9.23
N ASN A 65 5.21 -12.05 -9.26
CA ASN A 65 5.15 -13.15 -8.32
C ASN A 65 6.03 -14.28 -8.82
N GLY A 66 7.34 -14.08 -8.73
CA GLY A 66 8.29 -15.07 -9.18
C GLY A 66 8.62 -16.11 -8.14
N GLY A 67 8.23 -15.85 -6.93
CA GLY A 67 8.45 -16.78 -5.85
C GLY A 67 9.89 -16.97 -5.44
N LYS A 68 10.80 -16.40 -6.15
CA LYS A 68 12.21 -16.60 -5.86
C LYS A 68 12.85 -15.42 -5.21
N HIS A 69 12.29 -14.29 -5.40
CA HIS A 69 12.90 -13.07 -4.93
C HIS A 69 12.10 -12.52 -3.80
N THR A 70 12.80 -12.10 -2.82
CA THR A 70 12.14 -11.34 -1.78
C THR A 70 11.92 -9.94 -2.30
N ALA A 71 10.96 -9.31 -1.74
CA ALA A 71 10.61 -7.97 -2.13
C ALA A 71 11.68 -6.98 -1.71
N ILE A 72 12.46 -7.35 -0.79
CA ILE A 72 13.33 -6.37 -0.18
C ILE A 72 14.72 -6.89 -0.02
#